data_2f4c56c4565aafe6a02d755b4c1a8723
#
_entry.id   2f4c56c4565aafe6a02d755b4c1a8723
#
_cell.length_a   1.000
_cell.length_b   1.000
_cell.length_c   1.000
_cell.angle_alpha   90.00
_cell.angle_beta   90.00
_cell.angle_gamma   90.00
#
_symmetry.space_group_name_H-M   'P 1'
#
loop_
_entity.id
_entity.type
_entity.pdbx_description
1 polymer ?
#
loop_
_entity_poly.entity_id
_entity_poly.type
_entity_poly.pdbx_seq_one_letter_code
_entity_poly.pdbx_strand_id
1 'polypeptide(L)'
;GTNSKASMSYSLKSILNQAGYKCNMYTSPHLQSYTERFVINNNEINQKDLIKLLEDTERILGEDNATVFEILTCAFMKYAENYKDNINIIEAGLFHQFDSTNVFKENIISLIGVIHNDHYNWLDDKSIDGVIHEKTFKLLNSNIFVNKQVTEEIRDKIEKSLKQNKSKKYFFGKNFNIS
;
A
#
# COMPACT_ATOMS: atom_id res chain seq x y z
N GLY A 1 -11.65 3.00 3.53
CA GLY A 1 -11.55 1.83 2.65
C GLY A 1 -12.10 0.58 3.35
N THR A 2 -12.75 -0.26 2.60
CA THR A 2 -13.44 -1.47 3.10
C THR A 2 -12.52 -2.46 3.83
N ASN A 3 -11.20 -2.40 3.61
CA ASN A 3 -10.24 -3.42 4.05
C ASN A 3 -9.16 -2.89 5.01
N SER A 4 -9.48 -1.88 5.80
CA SER A 4 -8.60 -1.29 6.82
C SER A 4 -7.22 -0.76 6.34
N LYS A 5 -6.95 -0.70 5.03
CA LYS A 5 -5.65 -0.24 4.51
C LYS A 5 -5.28 1.16 5.02
N ALA A 6 -6.15 2.15 4.78
CA ALA A 6 -5.92 3.52 5.23
C ALA A 6 -5.75 3.61 6.76
N SER A 7 -6.63 2.93 7.54
CA SER A 7 -6.52 2.92 9.00
C SER A 7 -5.18 2.35 9.47
N MET A 8 -4.69 1.28 8.86
CA MET A 8 -3.37 0.72 9.17
C MET A 8 -2.25 1.70 8.82
N SER A 9 -2.33 2.37 7.66
CA SER A 9 -1.33 3.35 7.25
C SER A 9 -1.24 4.52 8.22
N TYR A 10 -2.38 5.09 8.63
CA TYR A 10 -2.44 6.19 9.61
C TYR A 10 -1.97 5.74 10.99
N SER A 11 -2.35 4.55 11.45
CA SER A 11 -1.89 4.00 12.74
C SER A 11 -0.38 3.80 12.75
N LEU A 12 0.16 3.20 11.67
CA LEU A 12 1.60 2.99 11.53
C LEU A 12 2.35 4.33 11.51
N LYS A 13 1.87 5.32 10.74
CA LYS A 13 2.43 6.68 10.74
C LYS A 13 2.49 7.27 12.16
N SER A 14 1.38 7.15 12.92
CA SER A 14 1.30 7.69 14.27
C SER A 14 2.30 7.01 15.21
N ILE A 15 2.45 5.69 15.15
CA ILE A 15 3.41 4.92 15.96
C ILE A 15 4.84 5.33 15.61
N LEU A 16 5.17 5.40 14.33
CA LEU A 16 6.50 5.78 13.87
C LEU A 16 6.85 7.22 14.26
N ASN A 17 5.89 8.15 14.15
CA ASN A 17 6.10 9.53 14.57
C ASN A 17 6.35 9.64 16.09
N GLN A 18 5.64 8.88 16.91
CA GLN A 18 5.89 8.83 18.36
C GLN A 18 7.27 8.23 18.68
N ALA A 19 7.76 7.33 17.85
CA ALA A 19 9.10 6.78 17.94
C ALA A 19 10.21 7.69 17.39
N GLY A 20 9.85 8.91 16.92
CA GLY A 20 10.80 9.91 16.42
C GLY A 20 11.13 9.81 14.93
N TYR A 21 10.48 8.90 14.19
CA TYR A 21 10.68 8.78 12.75
C TYR A 21 9.84 9.80 11.98
N LYS A 22 10.39 10.33 10.91
CA LYS A 22 9.66 11.09 9.91
C LYS A 22 9.11 10.16 8.84
N CYS A 23 7.88 10.41 8.42
CA CYS A 23 7.19 9.57 7.45
C CYS A 23 6.71 10.38 6.26
N ASN A 24 6.78 9.75 5.09
CA ASN A 24 5.97 10.08 3.94
C ASN A 24 4.87 9.03 3.84
N MET A 25 3.65 9.43 3.45
CA MET A 25 2.54 8.49 3.33
C MET A 25 1.72 8.79 2.08
N TYR A 26 1.44 7.75 1.31
CA TYR A 26 0.56 7.78 0.15
C TYR A 26 -0.66 6.89 0.40
N THR A 27 -1.85 7.47 0.31
CA THR A 27 -3.12 6.76 0.56
C THR A 27 -4.13 7.01 -0.56
N SER A 28 -5.12 6.13 -0.69
CA SER A 28 -6.21 6.27 -1.64
C SER A 28 -7.47 5.50 -1.22
N PRO A 29 -8.67 5.98 -1.58
CA PRO A 29 -8.97 7.31 -2.16
C PRO A 29 -8.92 8.42 -1.11
N HIS A 30 -9.04 9.68 -1.53
CA HIS A 30 -9.30 10.82 -0.65
C HIS A 30 -10.79 10.95 -0.31
N LEU A 31 -11.13 11.73 0.71
CA LEU A 31 -12.50 12.03 1.10
C LEU A 31 -12.97 13.37 0.51
N GLN A 32 -12.16 14.41 0.59
CA GLN A 32 -12.49 15.77 0.17
C GLN A 32 -11.50 16.33 -0.86
N SER A 33 -10.20 16.12 -0.65
CA SER A 33 -9.14 16.72 -1.46
C SER A 33 -8.07 15.72 -1.88
N TYR A 34 -7.53 15.88 -3.07
CA TYR A 34 -6.37 15.13 -3.54
C TYR A 34 -5.13 15.30 -2.64
N THR A 35 -5.01 16.41 -1.93
CA THR A 35 -3.91 16.68 -0.98
C THR A 35 -3.82 15.63 0.13
N GLU A 36 -4.97 15.09 0.59
CA GLU A 36 -5.05 14.03 1.61
C GLU A 36 -4.23 12.79 1.25
N ARG A 37 -4.05 12.53 -0.05
CA ARG A 37 -3.29 11.36 -0.53
C ARG A 37 -1.79 11.49 -0.31
N PHE A 38 -1.29 12.71 -0.07
CA PHE A 38 0.13 13.04 -0.03
C PHE A 38 0.51 13.61 1.32
N VAL A 39 0.99 12.78 2.22
CA VAL A 39 1.68 13.23 3.44
C VAL A 39 3.17 13.14 3.19
N ILE A 40 3.86 14.26 3.28
CA ILE A 40 5.29 14.34 3.05
C ILE A 40 5.96 14.97 4.27
N ASN A 41 6.99 14.34 4.77
CA ASN A 41 7.71 14.78 5.97
C ASN A 41 6.76 15.07 7.15
N ASN A 42 5.83 14.15 7.37
CA ASN A 42 4.74 14.18 8.37
C ASN A 42 3.58 15.15 8.10
N ASN A 43 3.65 15.99 7.08
CA ASN A 43 2.64 17.00 6.79
C ASN A 43 1.90 16.69 5.48
N GLU A 44 0.59 16.99 5.44
CA GLU A 44 -0.17 16.95 4.20
C GLU A 44 0.39 18.03 3.24
N ILE A 45 0.53 17.68 1.97
CA ILE A 45 0.98 18.60 0.93
C ILE A 45 -0.05 19.71 0.74
N ASN A 46 0.39 20.94 0.58
CA ASN A 46 -0.53 22.02 0.22
C ASN A 46 -0.93 21.96 -1.26
N GLN A 47 -2.05 22.55 -1.60
CA GLN A 47 -2.61 22.51 -2.95
C GLN A 47 -1.66 23.07 -4.02
N LYS A 48 -0.94 24.15 -3.72
CA LYS A 48 -0.02 24.78 -4.67
C LYS A 48 1.15 23.87 -5.03
N ASP A 49 1.72 23.21 -4.02
CA ASP A 49 2.84 22.28 -4.24
C ASP A 49 2.36 21.01 -4.95
N LEU A 50 1.15 20.52 -4.66
CA LEU A 50 0.56 19.40 -5.36
C LEU A 50 0.36 19.71 -6.84
N ILE A 51 -0.23 20.86 -7.17
CA ILE A 51 -0.44 21.28 -8.57
C ILE A 51 0.90 21.30 -9.31
N LYS A 52 1.89 21.99 -8.74
CA LYS A 52 3.23 22.06 -9.35
C LYS A 52 3.84 20.66 -9.56
N LEU A 53 3.71 19.79 -8.58
CA LEU A 53 4.22 18.42 -8.65
C LEU A 53 3.54 17.62 -9.76
N LEU A 54 2.22 17.77 -9.93
CA LEU A 54 1.46 17.10 -10.99
C LEU A 54 1.85 17.63 -12.38
N GLU A 55 1.97 18.96 -12.53
CA GLU A 55 2.45 19.59 -13.78
C GLU A 55 3.86 19.12 -14.16
N ASP A 56 4.76 19.02 -13.19
CA ASP A 56 6.11 18.50 -13.40
C ASP A 56 6.11 17.01 -13.78
N THR A 57 5.19 16.23 -13.22
CA THR A 57 5.05 14.79 -13.52
C THR A 57 4.48 14.60 -14.92
N GLU A 58 3.45 15.37 -15.29
CA GLU A 58 2.84 15.35 -16.62
C GLU A 58 3.86 15.74 -17.71
N ARG A 59 4.70 16.76 -17.44
CA ARG A 59 5.76 17.17 -18.37
C ARG A 59 6.78 16.05 -18.62
N ILE A 60 7.10 15.23 -17.60
CA ILE A 60 8.01 14.09 -17.74
C ILE A 60 7.35 12.96 -18.51
N LEU A 61 6.05 12.73 -18.28
CA LEU A 61 5.26 11.73 -18.98
C LEU A 61 5.18 12.03 -20.51
N GLY A 62 5.10 13.30 -20.87
CA GLY A 62 5.02 13.71 -22.29
C GLY A 62 3.75 13.21 -22.96
N GLU A 63 3.92 12.46 -24.05
CA GLU A 63 2.81 11.89 -24.83
C GLU A 63 2.40 10.47 -24.38
N ASP A 64 3.09 9.90 -23.38
CA ASP A 64 2.75 8.59 -22.87
C ASP A 64 1.41 8.60 -22.11
N ASN A 65 0.62 7.56 -22.34
CA ASN A 65 -0.66 7.41 -21.65
C ASN A 65 -0.46 6.79 -20.26
N ALA A 66 -1.01 7.44 -19.25
CA ALA A 66 -1.07 6.91 -17.89
C ALA A 66 -2.42 7.21 -17.25
N THR A 67 -2.87 6.33 -16.38
CA THR A 67 -4.05 6.56 -15.57
C THR A 67 -3.79 7.62 -14.50
N VAL A 68 -4.86 8.26 -14.02
CA VAL A 68 -4.74 9.24 -12.91
C VAL A 68 -4.04 8.64 -11.70
N PHE A 69 -4.27 7.36 -11.39
CA PHE A 69 -3.63 6.70 -10.26
C PHE A 69 -2.13 6.49 -10.47
N GLU A 70 -1.70 6.15 -11.68
CA GLU A 70 -0.28 6.04 -12.03
C GLU A 70 0.41 7.40 -11.96
N ILE A 71 -0.20 8.45 -12.48
CA ILE A 71 0.34 9.83 -12.39
C ILE A 71 0.52 10.24 -10.93
N LEU A 72 -0.50 10.06 -10.10
CA LEU A 72 -0.44 10.38 -8.67
C LEU A 72 0.63 9.56 -7.95
N THR A 73 0.76 8.28 -8.28
CA THR A 73 1.78 7.40 -7.69
C THR A 73 3.19 7.86 -8.05
N CYS A 74 3.45 8.15 -9.33
CA CYS A 74 4.73 8.68 -9.79
C CYS A 74 5.05 10.03 -9.14
N ALA A 75 4.06 10.93 -9.06
CA ALA A 75 4.21 12.23 -8.40
C ALA A 75 4.61 12.07 -6.93
N PHE A 76 3.94 11.17 -6.19
CA PHE A 76 4.31 10.89 -4.80
C PHE A 76 5.75 10.40 -4.68
N MET A 77 6.15 9.43 -5.49
CA MET A 77 7.49 8.86 -5.42
C MET A 77 8.57 9.88 -5.74
N LYS A 78 8.35 10.69 -6.79
CA LYS A 78 9.25 11.78 -7.17
C LYS A 78 9.41 12.81 -6.05
N TYR A 79 8.34 13.17 -5.35
CA TYR A 79 8.40 14.13 -4.25
C TYR A 79 9.06 13.53 -3.00
N ALA A 80 8.73 12.28 -2.67
CA ALA A 80 9.30 11.56 -1.54
C ALA A 80 10.82 11.33 -1.66
N GLU A 81 11.35 11.27 -2.89
CA GLU A 81 12.80 11.15 -3.15
C GLU A 81 13.63 12.27 -2.52
N ASN A 82 13.04 13.45 -2.31
CA ASN A 82 13.70 14.56 -1.62
C ASN A 82 13.88 14.32 -0.10
N TYR A 83 13.27 13.27 0.45
CA TYR A 83 13.25 12.94 1.88
C TYR A 83 13.70 11.50 2.11
N LYS A 84 14.95 11.20 1.69
CA LYS A 84 15.52 9.82 1.64
C LYS A 84 15.60 9.13 3.00
N ASP A 85 15.68 9.90 4.08
CA ASP A 85 15.76 9.36 5.44
C ASP A 85 14.37 9.07 6.04
N ASN A 86 13.30 9.46 5.37
CA ASN A 86 11.95 9.23 5.84
C ASN A 86 11.48 7.81 5.51
N ILE A 87 10.62 7.27 6.38
CA ILE A 87 9.93 6.01 6.11
C ILE A 87 8.75 6.29 5.17
N ASN A 88 8.71 5.59 4.04
CA ASN A 88 7.61 5.69 3.10
C ASN A 88 6.55 4.64 3.44
N ILE A 89 5.33 5.09 3.74
CA ILE A 89 4.15 4.26 3.96
C ILE A 89 3.28 4.37 2.72
N ILE A 90 3.10 3.26 1.99
CA ILE A 90 2.42 3.28 0.70
C ILE A 90 1.23 2.32 0.75
N GLU A 91 0.02 2.86 0.57
CA GLU A 91 -1.20 2.08 0.43
C GLU A 91 -1.35 1.61 -1.02
N ALA A 92 -1.46 0.29 -1.23
CA ALA A 92 -1.80 -0.27 -2.53
C ALA A 92 -3.22 0.15 -2.96
N GLY A 93 -3.42 0.43 -4.23
CA GLY A 93 -4.70 0.86 -4.77
C GLY A 93 -5.74 -0.26 -4.71
N LEU A 94 -5.63 -1.21 -5.62
CA LEU A 94 -6.65 -2.26 -5.78
C LEU A 94 -6.12 -3.66 -5.41
N PHE A 95 -5.18 -4.13 -6.16
CA PHE A 95 -4.47 -5.40 -5.97
C PHE A 95 -2.99 -5.09 -5.71
N HIS A 96 -2.14 -6.10 -5.79
CA HIS A 96 -0.71 -5.87 -5.60
C HIS A 96 0.09 -6.12 -6.88
N GLN A 97 -0.23 -7.17 -7.62
CA GLN A 97 0.58 -7.64 -8.75
C GLN A 97 0.83 -6.56 -9.81
N PHE A 98 -0.22 -5.90 -10.28
CA PHE A 98 -0.17 -4.88 -11.33
C PHE A 98 -0.48 -3.48 -10.81
N ASP A 99 -0.44 -3.30 -9.50
CA ASP A 99 -0.66 -1.99 -8.89
C ASP A 99 0.54 -1.07 -9.15
N SER A 100 0.28 0.18 -9.51
CA SER A 100 1.34 1.17 -9.77
C SER A 100 2.24 1.43 -8.56
N THR A 101 1.76 1.10 -7.35
CA THR A 101 2.58 1.19 -6.12
C THR A 101 3.56 0.03 -5.97
N ASN A 102 3.44 -1.04 -6.76
CA ASN A 102 4.30 -2.23 -6.69
C ASN A 102 5.53 -2.11 -7.60
N VAL A 103 6.29 -1.05 -7.47
CA VAL A 103 7.50 -0.77 -8.29
C VAL A 103 8.81 -1.03 -7.53
N PHE A 104 8.74 -1.34 -6.25
CA PHE A 104 9.93 -1.56 -5.42
C PHE A 104 10.42 -3.00 -5.54
N LYS A 105 11.75 -3.17 -5.52
CA LYS A 105 12.38 -4.51 -5.52
C LYS A 105 12.30 -5.20 -4.17
N GLU A 106 12.21 -4.41 -3.10
CA GLU A 106 12.13 -4.88 -1.72
C GLU A 106 11.42 -3.85 -0.85
N ASN A 107 10.75 -4.32 0.18
CA ASN A 107 10.09 -3.51 1.20
C ASN A 107 10.62 -3.91 2.57
N ILE A 108 10.68 -2.99 3.50
CA ILE A 108 11.03 -3.30 4.91
C ILE A 108 9.94 -4.19 5.50
N ILE A 109 8.69 -3.79 5.31
CA ILE A 109 7.50 -4.48 5.83
C ILE A 109 6.40 -4.44 4.77
N SER A 110 5.68 -5.54 4.63
CA SER A 110 4.41 -5.60 3.90
C SER A 110 3.28 -5.98 4.87
N LEU A 111 2.22 -5.19 4.89
CA LEU A 111 1.05 -5.41 5.75
C LEU A 111 -0.12 -5.90 4.90
N ILE A 112 -0.66 -7.06 5.23
CA ILE A 112 -1.88 -7.59 4.63
C ILE A 112 -3.04 -7.36 5.59
N GLY A 113 -3.99 -6.53 5.19
CA GLY A 113 -5.23 -6.29 5.92
C GLY A 113 -6.19 -7.47 5.84
N VAL A 114 -7.46 -7.22 6.19
CA VAL A 114 -8.51 -8.22 6.04
C VAL A 114 -8.81 -8.41 4.55
N ILE A 115 -8.81 -9.66 4.09
CA ILE A 115 -9.20 -10.01 2.72
C ILE A 115 -10.66 -10.45 2.72
N HIS A 116 -11.43 -9.81 1.88
CA HIS A 116 -12.83 -10.10 1.62
C HIS A 116 -13.06 -10.41 0.15
N ASN A 117 -14.26 -10.88 -0.16
CA ASN A 117 -14.79 -11.02 -1.52
C ASN A 117 -15.00 -9.65 -2.17
N ASP A 118 -13.91 -9.04 -2.58
CA ASP A 118 -13.82 -7.65 -2.99
C ASP A 118 -13.22 -7.57 -4.39
N HIS A 119 -13.77 -6.69 -5.25
CA HIS A 119 -13.22 -6.44 -6.59
C HIS A 119 -13.28 -7.61 -7.59
N TYR A 120 -14.15 -8.58 -7.41
CA TYR A 120 -14.31 -9.74 -8.30
C TYR A 120 -14.48 -9.40 -9.78
N ASN A 121 -15.10 -8.25 -10.08
CA ASN A 121 -15.36 -7.83 -11.46
C ASN A 121 -14.07 -7.58 -12.27
N TRP A 122 -12.95 -7.45 -11.60
CA TRP A 122 -11.64 -7.18 -12.20
C TRP A 122 -10.77 -8.43 -12.32
N LEU A 123 -11.28 -9.60 -11.91
CA LEU A 123 -10.52 -10.84 -11.89
C LEU A 123 -11.11 -11.86 -12.87
N ASP A 124 -10.22 -12.60 -13.53
CA ASP A 124 -10.60 -13.77 -14.32
C ASP A 124 -11.12 -14.87 -13.40
N ASP A 125 -10.39 -15.15 -12.32
CA ASP A 125 -10.85 -16.03 -11.23
C ASP A 125 -11.65 -15.23 -10.19
N LYS A 126 -12.97 -15.24 -10.37
CA LYS A 126 -13.95 -14.58 -9.48
C LYS A 126 -14.16 -15.32 -8.18
N SER A 127 -13.08 -15.79 -7.55
CA SER A 127 -13.10 -16.52 -6.28
C SER A 127 -12.31 -15.79 -5.20
N ILE A 128 -12.48 -16.20 -3.94
CA ILE A 128 -11.63 -15.71 -2.84
C ILE A 128 -10.18 -16.12 -3.04
N ASP A 129 -9.91 -17.24 -3.69
CA ASP A 129 -8.54 -17.69 -3.99
C ASP A 129 -7.89 -16.78 -5.03
N GLY A 130 -8.64 -16.35 -6.06
CA GLY A 130 -8.19 -15.33 -7.02
C GLY A 130 -7.85 -14.01 -6.34
N VAL A 131 -8.71 -13.51 -5.44
CA VAL A 131 -8.44 -12.28 -4.66
C VAL A 131 -7.19 -12.43 -3.79
N ILE A 132 -7.02 -13.56 -3.11
CA ILE A 132 -5.84 -13.86 -2.30
C ILE A 132 -4.59 -13.88 -3.19
N HIS A 133 -4.66 -14.54 -4.33
CA HIS A 133 -3.54 -14.60 -5.28
C HIS A 133 -3.08 -13.21 -5.68
N GLU A 134 -3.99 -12.36 -6.18
CA GLU A 134 -3.67 -11.00 -6.64
C GLU A 134 -3.12 -10.10 -5.53
N LYS A 135 -3.60 -10.26 -4.29
CA LYS A 135 -3.13 -9.47 -3.14
C LYS A 135 -1.82 -9.95 -2.54
N THR A 136 -1.41 -11.18 -2.80
CA THR A 136 -0.20 -11.80 -2.22
C THR A 136 0.91 -12.05 -3.24
N PHE A 137 0.57 -12.03 -4.52
CA PHE A 137 1.53 -12.30 -5.60
C PHE A 137 2.61 -11.21 -5.66
N LYS A 138 3.86 -11.63 -5.81
CA LYS A 138 5.02 -10.73 -5.87
C LYS A 138 5.22 -9.81 -4.66
N LEU A 139 4.74 -10.17 -3.48
CA LEU A 139 5.23 -9.56 -2.24
C LEU A 139 6.70 -9.96 -2.06
N LEU A 140 7.62 -9.03 -2.38
CA LEU A 140 9.05 -9.34 -2.49
C LEU A 140 9.81 -8.87 -1.25
N ASN A 141 10.75 -9.73 -0.80
CA ASN A 141 11.87 -9.37 0.10
C ASN A 141 11.47 -8.47 1.29
N SER A 142 10.40 -8.82 2.00
CA SER A 142 9.95 -8.05 3.16
C SER A 142 9.56 -8.95 4.32
N ASN A 143 9.41 -8.37 5.51
CA ASN A 143 8.69 -9.04 6.58
C ASN A 143 7.18 -8.88 6.31
N ILE A 144 6.45 -9.98 6.13
CA ILE A 144 5.01 -9.95 5.82
C ILE A 144 4.21 -10.16 7.10
N PHE A 145 3.37 -9.19 7.44
CA PHE A 145 2.44 -9.29 8.56
C PHE A 145 1.02 -9.43 8.03
N VAL A 146 0.34 -10.48 8.44
CA VAL A 146 -1.04 -10.78 8.05
C VAL A 146 -1.95 -10.51 9.25
N ASN A 147 -2.85 -9.55 9.10
CA ASN A 147 -3.81 -9.19 10.13
C ASN A 147 -4.83 -10.33 10.37
N LYS A 148 -5.60 -10.23 11.47
CA LYS A 148 -6.73 -11.12 11.74
C LYS A 148 -7.64 -11.19 10.51
N GLN A 149 -7.94 -12.40 10.06
CA GLN A 149 -8.88 -12.65 8.96
C GLN A 149 -10.26 -12.99 9.52
N VAL A 150 -11.27 -12.91 8.67
CA VAL A 150 -12.67 -13.18 9.06
C VAL A 150 -12.83 -14.64 9.51
N THR A 151 -12.15 -15.56 8.81
CA THR A 151 -12.17 -17.00 9.12
C THR A 151 -10.76 -17.58 9.12
N GLU A 152 -10.57 -18.69 9.82
CA GLU A 152 -9.33 -19.45 9.77
C GLU A 152 -9.05 -20.00 8.38
N GLU A 153 -10.08 -20.38 7.65
CA GLU A 153 -9.96 -20.87 6.27
C GLU A 153 -9.28 -19.84 5.36
N ILE A 154 -9.69 -18.55 5.42
CA ILE A 154 -9.07 -17.48 4.65
C ILE A 154 -7.61 -17.28 5.07
N ARG A 155 -7.31 -17.30 6.37
CA ARG A 155 -5.93 -17.24 6.88
C ARG A 155 -5.08 -18.37 6.29
N ASP A 156 -5.59 -19.61 6.30
CA ASP A 156 -4.85 -20.78 5.84
C ASP A 156 -4.62 -20.73 4.31
N LYS A 157 -5.58 -20.23 3.55
CA LYS A 157 -5.42 -19.95 2.11
C LYS A 157 -4.34 -18.88 1.85
N ILE A 158 -4.29 -17.82 2.65
CA ILE A 158 -3.23 -16.81 2.55
C ILE A 158 -1.87 -17.44 2.90
N GLU A 159 -1.79 -18.25 3.97
CA GLU A 159 -0.55 -18.94 4.34
C GLU A 159 -0.07 -19.87 3.22
N LYS A 160 -0.98 -20.59 2.59
CA LYS A 160 -0.69 -21.46 1.43
C LYS A 160 -0.20 -20.64 0.22
N SER A 161 -0.84 -19.53 -0.11
CA SER A 161 -0.45 -18.64 -1.20
C SER A 161 0.96 -18.07 -0.99
N LEU A 162 1.32 -17.73 0.25
CA LEU A 162 2.64 -17.22 0.61
C LEU A 162 3.71 -18.32 0.83
N LYS A 163 3.38 -19.60 0.67
CA LYS A 163 4.30 -20.69 1.00
C LYS A 163 5.63 -20.63 0.26
N GLN A 164 5.61 -20.27 -1.03
CA GLN A 164 6.81 -20.17 -1.86
C GLN A 164 7.56 -18.85 -1.69
N ASN A 165 6.96 -17.86 -1.05
CA ASN A 165 7.61 -16.60 -0.77
C ASN A 165 8.69 -16.79 0.31
N LYS A 166 9.91 -16.30 0.06
CA LYS A 166 11.07 -16.48 0.97
C LYS A 166 11.07 -15.53 2.17
N SER A 167 10.19 -14.54 2.20
CA SER A 167 10.06 -13.56 3.29
C SER A 167 9.65 -14.21 4.60
N LYS A 168 10.00 -13.60 5.74
CA LYS A 168 9.45 -13.98 7.03
C LYS A 168 7.98 -13.59 7.10
N LYS A 169 7.14 -14.45 7.63
CA LYS A 169 5.70 -14.28 7.70
C LYS A 169 5.21 -14.36 9.13
N TYR A 170 4.37 -13.42 9.50
CA TYR A 170 3.79 -13.29 10.83
C TYR A 170 2.27 -13.20 10.71
N PHE A 171 1.56 -14.15 11.26
CA PHE A 171 0.11 -14.23 11.24
C PHE A 171 -0.48 -13.88 12.60
N PHE A 172 -1.47 -13.01 12.63
CA PHE A 172 -2.25 -12.73 13.83
C PHE A 172 -2.90 -14.03 14.35
N GLY A 173 -2.86 -14.22 15.67
CA GLY A 173 -3.37 -15.43 16.31
C GLY A 173 -2.43 -16.65 16.29
N LYS A 174 -1.33 -16.57 15.53
CA LYS A 174 -0.33 -17.65 15.41
C LYS A 174 1.05 -17.20 15.88
N ASN A 175 1.53 -16.07 15.40
CA ASN A 175 2.87 -15.53 15.69
C ASN A 175 2.82 -14.30 16.59
N PHE A 176 1.71 -13.58 16.61
CA PHE A 176 1.48 -12.43 17.47
C PHE A 176 -0.01 -12.29 17.80
N ASN A 177 -0.29 -11.67 18.96
CA ASN A 177 -1.63 -11.33 19.43
C ASN A 177 -1.61 -9.90 19.99
N ILE A 178 -2.80 -9.31 20.13
CA ILE A 178 -3.01 -8.10 20.92
C ILE A 178 -3.45 -8.58 22.31
N SER A 179 -2.67 -8.24 23.32
CA SER A 179 -3.00 -8.45 24.74
C SER A 179 -3.80 -7.26 25.27
#